data_d7fc409fca1c1c93d6c43e4333f028a3
#
_entry.id   d7fc409fca1c1c93d6c43e4333f028a3
#
_cell.length_a   1.000
_cell.length_b   1.000
_cell.length_c   1.000
_cell.angle_alpha   90.00
_cell.angle_beta   90.00
_cell.angle_gamma   90.00
#
_symmetry.space_group_name_H-M   'P 1'
#
loop_
_entity.id
_entity.type
_entity.pdbx_description
1 polymer ?
#
loop_
_entity_poly.entity_id
_entity_poly.type
_entity_poly.pdbx_seq_one_letter_code
_entity_poly.pdbx_strand_id
1 'polypeptide(L)'
;RYYMRRNYIIVIQDVRGRWMSEGEFEDVRPFNPNKKDKEFDEASDTYDAIDWLVKNLPSNNKKVGIFGISYPGFYSTIAACSNHPSLVAVSPQAPVTDWFMGDDFHHNGAFFQMDGFSFYSSFGKPRPKPTSVGSPGFQFPTRDAYKFYLEAGST
;
A
#
# COMPACT_ATOMS: atom_id res chain seq x y z
N ARG A 1 9.28 18.46 6.57
CA ARG A 1 9.56 19.75 7.27
C ARG A 1 8.34 20.69 7.36
N TYR A 2 7.43 20.72 6.37
CA TYR A 2 6.24 21.59 6.36
C TYR A 2 5.30 21.33 7.55
N TYR A 3 4.86 20.09 7.69
CA TYR A 3 3.95 19.68 8.77
C TYR A 3 4.59 19.79 10.16
N MET A 4 5.84 19.38 10.31
CA MET A 4 6.57 19.48 11.59
C MET A 4 6.67 20.93 12.10
N ARG A 5 6.84 21.90 11.18
CA ARG A 5 6.89 23.32 11.56
C ARG A 5 5.52 23.90 11.99
N ARG A 6 4.45 23.15 11.80
CA ARG A 6 3.07 23.51 12.16
C ARG A 6 2.51 22.63 13.29
N ASN A 7 3.41 22.01 14.05
CA ASN A 7 3.07 21.18 15.22
C ASN A 7 2.19 19.97 14.88
N TYR A 8 2.34 19.40 13.66
CA TYR A 8 1.73 18.12 13.35
C TYR A 8 2.57 16.98 13.92
N ILE A 9 1.91 15.99 14.47
CA ILE A 9 2.50 14.68 14.77
C ILE A 9 2.52 13.91 13.46
N ILE A 10 3.69 13.46 13.03
CA ILE A 10 3.84 12.65 11.81
C ILE A 10 3.99 11.20 12.23
N VAL A 11 3.13 10.35 11.69
CA VAL A 11 3.17 8.90 11.87
C VAL A 11 3.42 8.25 10.51
N ILE A 12 4.34 7.32 10.48
CA ILE A 12 4.63 6.46 9.33
C ILE A 12 4.39 5.03 9.81
N GLN A 13 3.57 4.29 9.07
CA GLN A 13 3.17 2.94 9.43
C GLN A 13 3.60 1.96 8.34
N ASP A 14 4.24 0.87 8.75
CA ASP A 14 4.36 -0.31 7.91
C ASP A 14 3.00 -1.03 7.90
N VAL A 15 2.44 -1.27 6.73
CA VAL A 15 1.16 -1.96 6.61
C VAL A 15 1.29 -3.44 6.97
N ARG A 16 0.18 -4.08 7.26
CA ARG A 16 0.10 -5.51 7.60
C ARG A 16 0.94 -6.37 6.67
N GLY A 17 1.78 -7.22 7.26
CA GLY A 17 2.62 -8.15 6.52
C GLY A 17 3.79 -7.52 5.77
N ARG A 18 4.07 -6.22 5.94
CA ARG A 18 5.22 -5.54 5.32
C ARG A 18 6.21 -5.08 6.38
N TRP A 19 7.49 -5.03 6.00
CA TRP A 19 8.60 -4.58 6.83
C TRP A 19 8.55 -5.15 8.26
N MET A 20 8.39 -4.30 9.26
CA MET A 20 8.36 -4.70 10.66
C MET A 20 6.96 -5.01 11.20
N SER A 21 5.90 -4.79 10.42
CA SER A 21 4.54 -5.16 10.82
C SER A 21 4.29 -6.65 10.66
N GLU A 22 3.54 -7.21 11.61
CA GLU A 22 3.13 -8.60 11.60
C GLU A 22 1.97 -8.88 10.64
N GLY A 23 1.58 -10.14 10.52
CA GLY A 23 0.48 -10.60 9.68
C GLY A 23 0.91 -10.91 8.25
N GLU A 24 -0.05 -11.21 7.42
CA GLU A 24 0.14 -11.55 6.02
C GLU A 24 -0.23 -10.38 5.12
N PHE A 25 0.64 -10.11 4.16
CA PHE A 25 0.41 -9.09 3.15
C PHE A 25 -0.47 -9.66 2.04
N GLU A 26 -1.46 -8.88 1.65
CA GLU A 26 -2.25 -9.10 0.45
C GLU A 26 -2.19 -7.85 -0.42
N ASP A 27 -1.87 -8.02 -1.70
CA ASP A 27 -1.71 -6.92 -2.63
C ASP A 27 -3.06 -6.30 -2.96
N VAL A 28 -3.16 -4.97 -2.83
CA VAL A 28 -4.38 -4.16 -3.10
C VAL A 28 -5.69 -4.81 -2.68
N ARG A 29 -5.74 -5.35 -1.48
CA ARG A 29 -6.95 -5.98 -0.94
C ARG A 29 -8.15 -5.04 -1.05
N PRO A 30 -9.25 -5.48 -1.68
CA PRO A 30 -10.41 -4.62 -1.85
C PRO A 30 -11.15 -4.38 -0.52
N PHE A 31 -11.81 -3.24 -0.43
CA PHE A 31 -12.69 -2.96 0.69
C PHE A 31 -13.86 -3.96 0.72
N ASN A 32 -14.07 -4.59 1.88
CA ASN A 32 -15.20 -5.48 2.10
C ASN A 32 -16.22 -4.83 3.05
N PRO A 33 -17.35 -4.31 2.55
CA PRO A 33 -18.38 -3.71 3.41
C PRO A 33 -19.13 -4.75 4.26
N ASN A 34 -19.04 -6.04 3.92
CA ASN A 34 -19.76 -7.13 4.55
C ASN A 34 -18.86 -8.02 5.43
N LYS A 35 -17.77 -7.43 5.99
CA LYS A 35 -16.87 -8.16 6.88
C LYS A 35 -17.61 -8.82 8.05
N LYS A 36 -17.24 -10.06 8.33
CA LYS A 36 -17.66 -10.80 9.53
C LYS A 36 -16.64 -10.61 10.65
N ASP A 37 -17.03 -10.99 11.86
CA ASP A 37 -16.33 -10.69 13.13
C ASP A 37 -14.80 -10.87 13.19
N LYS A 38 -14.20 -11.66 12.31
CA LYS A 38 -12.74 -11.89 12.29
C LYS A 38 -12.09 -11.48 10.99
N GLU A 39 -12.86 -10.99 10.04
CA GLU A 39 -12.35 -10.52 8.77
C GLU A 39 -11.78 -9.12 8.92
N PHE A 40 -10.71 -8.86 8.23
CA PHE A 40 -10.03 -7.57 8.23
C PHE A 40 -9.70 -7.16 6.80
N ASP A 41 -9.52 -5.88 6.61
CA ASP A 41 -9.00 -5.26 5.41
C ASP A 41 -8.24 -3.99 5.79
N GLU A 42 -7.73 -3.27 4.83
CA GLU A 42 -6.97 -2.04 5.06
C GLU A 42 -7.80 -0.93 5.71
N ALA A 43 -9.12 -0.94 5.53
CA ALA A 43 -10.00 0.02 6.20
C ALA A 43 -10.12 -0.29 7.70
N SER A 44 -10.27 -1.57 8.08
CA SER A 44 -10.29 -1.97 9.49
C SER A 44 -8.94 -1.76 10.17
N ASP A 45 -7.83 -2.08 9.50
CA ASP A 45 -6.49 -1.83 10.02
C ASP A 45 -6.24 -0.32 10.22
N THR A 46 -6.75 0.50 9.29
CA THR A 46 -6.71 1.96 9.43
C THR A 46 -7.54 2.45 10.60
N TYR A 47 -8.74 1.90 10.79
CA TYR A 47 -9.60 2.22 11.94
C TYR A 47 -8.85 1.97 13.25
N ASP A 48 -8.32 0.78 13.42
CA ASP A 48 -7.60 0.36 14.63
C ASP A 48 -6.34 1.21 14.87
N ALA A 49 -5.59 1.52 13.82
CA ALA A 49 -4.43 2.39 13.90
C ALA A 49 -4.80 3.79 14.37
N ILE A 50 -5.84 4.40 13.80
CA ILE A 50 -6.31 5.72 14.22
C ILE A 50 -6.80 5.69 15.67
N ASP A 51 -7.58 4.69 16.03
CA ASP A 51 -8.13 4.53 17.37
C ASP A 51 -6.99 4.43 18.41
N TRP A 52 -5.98 3.63 18.11
CA TRP A 52 -4.80 3.53 18.96
C TRP A 52 -4.05 4.86 19.08
N LEU A 53 -3.80 5.55 17.95
CA LEU A 53 -3.08 6.82 17.93
C LEU A 53 -3.78 7.89 18.78
N VAL A 54 -5.09 8.06 18.59
CA VAL A 54 -5.84 9.11 19.33
C VAL A 54 -6.00 8.81 20.81
N LYS A 55 -5.90 7.54 21.21
CA LYS A 55 -5.95 7.12 22.63
C LYS A 55 -4.58 7.22 23.31
N ASN A 56 -3.51 6.92 22.62
CA ASN A 56 -2.21 6.67 23.24
C ASN A 56 -1.16 7.76 23.01
N LEU A 57 -1.25 8.53 21.91
CA LEU A 57 -0.29 9.60 21.70
C LEU A 57 -0.60 10.81 22.58
N PRO A 58 0.38 11.30 23.36
CA PRO A 58 0.20 12.51 24.14
C PRO A 58 0.04 13.75 23.25
N SER A 59 -0.68 14.74 23.77
CA SER A 59 -0.82 16.07 23.11
C SER A 59 -1.43 16.05 21.71
N ASN A 60 -2.12 14.99 21.31
CA ASN A 60 -2.88 14.98 20.06
C ASN A 60 -4.24 15.67 20.23
N ASN A 61 -4.76 16.24 19.17
CA ASN A 61 -6.03 16.95 19.14
C ASN A 61 -7.23 16.09 18.72
N LYS A 62 -7.05 14.78 18.66
CA LYS A 62 -8.06 13.77 18.24
C LYS A 62 -8.51 13.90 16.78
N LYS A 63 -7.73 14.56 15.94
CA LYS A 63 -8.00 14.71 14.50
C LYS A 63 -6.84 14.10 13.72
N VAL A 64 -7.16 13.24 12.79
CA VAL A 64 -6.19 12.53 11.95
C VAL A 64 -6.44 12.86 10.48
N GLY A 65 -5.38 13.16 9.76
CA GLY A 65 -5.37 13.21 8.30
C GLY A 65 -4.47 12.11 7.75
N ILE A 66 -4.86 11.51 6.65
CA ILE A 66 -4.07 10.49 5.95
C ILE A 66 -3.75 10.98 4.55
N PHE A 67 -2.53 10.77 4.11
CA PHE A 67 -2.12 10.99 2.74
C PHE A 67 -1.12 9.95 2.28
N GLY A 68 -1.06 9.74 1.00
CA GLY A 68 -0.10 8.85 0.37
C GLY A 68 -0.07 9.04 -1.14
N ILE A 69 1.03 8.63 -1.75
CA ILE A 69 1.26 8.77 -3.19
C ILE A 69 1.44 7.37 -3.78
N SER A 70 0.85 7.10 -4.96
CA SER A 70 0.94 5.83 -5.65
C SER A 70 0.32 4.69 -4.82
N TYR A 71 1.04 3.65 -4.46
CA TYR A 71 0.55 2.57 -3.60
C TYR A 71 0.04 3.08 -2.22
N PRO A 72 0.77 3.94 -1.50
CA PRO A 72 0.20 4.63 -0.33
C PRO A 72 -1.00 5.53 -0.64
N GLY A 73 -1.18 5.97 -1.90
CA GLY A 73 -2.40 6.62 -2.38
C GLY A 73 -3.61 5.69 -2.33
N PHE A 74 -3.44 4.43 -2.75
CA PHE A 74 -4.46 3.39 -2.58
C PHE A 74 -4.85 3.23 -1.11
N TYR A 75 -3.89 3.10 -0.19
CA TYR A 75 -4.20 3.03 1.24
C TYR A 75 -4.95 4.26 1.74
N SER A 76 -4.60 5.45 1.26
CA SER A 76 -5.32 6.68 1.62
C SER A 76 -6.77 6.66 1.13
N THR A 77 -7.03 6.09 -0.05
CA THR A 77 -8.39 5.91 -0.58
C THR A 77 -9.20 4.95 0.29
N ILE A 78 -8.64 3.77 0.59
CA ILE A 78 -9.31 2.77 1.42
C ILE A 78 -9.51 3.27 2.86
N ALA A 79 -8.60 4.08 3.37
CA ALA A 79 -8.71 4.71 4.69
C ALA A 79 -10.02 5.52 4.84
N ALA A 80 -10.50 6.15 3.77
CA ALA A 80 -11.79 6.85 3.80
C ALA A 80 -12.96 5.91 4.14
N CYS A 81 -12.86 4.63 3.77
CA CYS A 81 -13.87 3.62 4.06
C CYS A 81 -13.84 3.15 5.53
N SER A 82 -12.83 3.52 6.31
CA SER A 82 -12.75 3.14 7.73
C SER A 82 -13.86 3.77 8.58
N ASN A 83 -14.42 4.90 8.14
CA ASN A 83 -15.44 5.66 8.86
C ASN A 83 -15.06 6.01 10.31
N HIS A 84 -13.76 6.12 10.61
CA HIS A 84 -13.32 6.47 11.95
C HIS A 84 -13.67 7.94 12.26
N PRO A 85 -14.31 8.25 13.41
CA PRO A 85 -14.77 9.60 13.74
C PRO A 85 -13.67 10.64 13.85
N SER A 86 -12.44 10.23 14.12
CA SER A 86 -11.27 11.11 14.18
C SER A 86 -10.61 11.33 12.82
N LEU A 87 -10.97 10.60 11.77
CA LEU A 87 -10.44 10.80 10.43
C LEU A 87 -11.16 11.99 9.77
N VAL A 88 -10.47 13.10 9.64
CA VAL A 88 -11.06 14.37 9.18
C VAL A 88 -10.61 14.79 7.77
N ALA A 89 -9.58 14.16 7.24
CA ALA A 89 -9.08 14.44 5.90
C ALA A 89 -8.35 13.24 5.31
N VAL A 90 -8.52 13.01 4.02
CA VAL A 90 -7.74 12.07 3.23
C VAL A 90 -7.22 12.76 1.97
N SER A 91 -5.98 12.49 1.60
CA SER A 91 -5.35 13.05 0.41
C SER A 91 -4.67 11.94 -0.40
N PRO A 92 -5.45 11.14 -1.15
CA PRO A 92 -4.88 10.17 -2.07
C PRO A 92 -4.26 10.92 -3.27
N GLN A 93 -3.01 10.60 -3.58
CA GLN A 93 -2.29 11.18 -4.71
C GLN A 93 -1.89 10.05 -5.65
N ALA A 94 -2.28 10.16 -6.92
CA ALA A 94 -2.09 9.11 -7.92
C ALA A 94 -2.38 7.69 -7.36
N PRO A 95 -3.56 7.48 -6.75
CA PRO A 95 -3.89 6.18 -6.17
C PRO A 95 -4.12 5.13 -7.26
N VAL A 96 -3.83 3.88 -6.94
CA VAL A 96 -4.29 2.75 -7.75
C VAL A 96 -5.80 2.61 -7.58
N THR A 97 -6.55 2.73 -8.66
CA THR A 97 -8.01 2.67 -8.65
C THR A 97 -8.60 1.68 -9.63
N ASP A 98 -7.94 1.43 -10.75
CA ASP A 98 -8.35 0.48 -11.77
C ASP A 98 -7.10 -0.11 -12.43
N TRP A 99 -6.85 -1.40 -12.19
CA TRP A 99 -5.67 -2.10 -12.70
C TRP A 99 -5.69 -2.36 -14.21
N PHE A 100 -6.85 -2.29 -14.84
CA PHE A 100 -7.00 -2.69 -16.23
C PHE A 100 -7.06 -1.52 -17.20
N MET A 101 -7.73 -0.43 -16.84
CA MET A 101 -7.99 0.66 -17.78
C MET A 101 -6.87 1.69 -17.90
N GLY A 102 -6.20 2.00 -16.82
CA GLY A 102 -5.23 3.09 -16.84
C GLY A 102 -4.37 3.15 -15.59
N ASP A 103 -3.64 2.08 -15.34
CA ASP A 103 -2.69 1.93 -14.24
C ASP A 103 -1.26 1.80 -14.77
N ASP A 104 -0.29 1.72 -13.85
CA ASP A 104 1.13 1.53 -14.18
C ASP A 104 1.39 0.22 -14.96
N PHE A 105 0.51 -0.78 -14.83
CA PHE A 105 0.68 -2.10 -15.44
C PHE A 105 -0.18 -2.34 -16.67
N HIS A 106 -1.25 -1.57 -16.84
CA HIS A 106 -2.12 -1.68 -18.01
C HIS A 106 -2.44 -0.30 -18.59
N HIS A 107 -2.55 -0.25 -19.92
CA HIS A 107 -3.06 0.90 -20.62
C HIS A 107 -4.14 0.43 -21.60
N ASN A 108 -5.41 0.77 -21.33
CA ASN A 108 -6.55 0.29 -22.08
C ASN A 108 -6.53 -1.25 -22.28
N GLY A 109 -6.18 -1.97 -21.21
CA GLY A 109 -6.08 -3.44 -21.21
C GLY A 109 -4.76 -4.00 -21.74
N ALA A 110 -3.89 -3.22 -22.34
CA ALA A 110 -2.56 -3.67 -22.75
C ALA A 110 -1.62 -3.73 -21.55
N PHE A 111 -1.10 -4.92 -21.28
CA PHE A 111 -0.21 -5.16 -20.13
C PHE A 111 1.22 -4.68 -20.39
N PHE A 112 1.75 -3.85 -19.49
CA PHE A 112 3.15 -3.43 -19.48
C PHE A 112 4.01 -4.50 -18.80
N GLN A 113 4.36 -5.51 -19.56
CA GLN A 113 5.03 -6.71 -19.04
C GLN A 113 6.33 -6.40 -18.31
N MET A 114 7.15 -5.50 -18.82
CA MET A 114 8.43 -5.15 -18.21
C MET A 114 8.25 -4.47 -16.85
N ASP A 115 7.30 -3.54 -16.77
CA ASP A 115 7.03 -2.80 -15.53
C ASP A 115 6.42 -3.73 -14.47
N GLY A 116 5.40 -4.51 -14.85
CA GLY A 116 4.78 -5.49 -13.98
C GLY A 116 5.78 -6.51 -13.44
N PHE A 117 6.59 -7.11 -14.32
CA PHE A 117 7.60 -8.08 -13.91
C PHE A 117 8.66 -7.46 -12.99
N SER A 118 9.18 -6.29 -13.34
CA SER A 118 10.20 -5.61 -12.52
C SER A 118 9.67 -5.29 -11.13
N PHE A 119 8.45 -4.81 -11.02
CA PHE A 119 7.81 -4.48 -9.77
C PHE A 119 7.56 -5.74 -8.93
N TYR A 120 6.84 -6.72 -9.45
CA TYR A 120 6.46 -7.92 -8.70
C TYR A 120 7.61 -8.91 -8.49
N SER A 121 8.72 -8.73 -9.18
CA SER A 121 9.92 -9.53 -8.92
C SER A 121 10.48 -9.37 -7.49
N SER A 122 10.13 -8.27 -6.82
CA SER A 122 10.55 -8.00 -5.43
C SER A 122 9.40 -7.56 -4.52
N PHE A 123 8.47 -6.77 -5.05
CA PHE A 123 7.34 -6.25 -4.29
C PHE A 123 6.37 -7.38 -3.90
N GLY A 124 5.84 -7.32 -2.69
CA GLY A 124 4.85 -8.30 -2.22
C GLY A 124 5.39 -9.69 -1.92
N LYS A 125 6.68 -9.98 -2.17
CA LYS A 125 7.24 -11.30 -1.86
C LYS A 125 6.96 -11.71 -0.42
N PRO A 126 6.54 -12.96 -0.18
CA PRO A 126 6.38 -13.49 1.17
C PRO A 126 7.67 -13.35 1.97
N ARG A 127 7.53 -13.12 3.25
CA ARG A 127 8.62 -13.07 4.21
C ARG A 127 8.30 -13.94 5.43
N PRO A 128 9.28 -14.65 5.99
CA PRO A 128 9.03 -15.58 7.09
C PRO A 128 8.77 -14.87 8.43
N LYS A 129 9.20 -13.61 8.58
CA LYS A 129 9.07 -12.81 9.80
C LYS A 129 9.26 -11.31 9.50
N PRO A 130 8.88 -10.41 10.41
CA PRO A 130 9.20 -9.00 10.31
C PRO A 130 10.70 -8.75 10.06
N THR A 131 11.01 -7.82 9.15
CA THR A 131 12.37 -7.53 8.72
C THR A 131 12.49 -6.10 8.19
N SER A 132 13.63 -5.48 8.41
CA SER A 132 14.01 -4.22 7.76
C SER A 132 14.77 -4.42 6.44
N VAL A 133 15.01 -5.67 6.05
CA VAL A 133 15.74 -6.01 4.81
C VAL A 133 14.73 -6.24 3.70
N GLY A 134 14.82 -5.45 2.63
CA GLY A 134 13.98 -5.62 1.43
C GLY A 134 14.34 -6.87 0.64
N SER A 135 13.36 -7.43 -0.07
CA SER A 135 13.61 -8.52 -1.00
C SER A 135 14.46 -8.03 -2.16
N PRO A 136 15.48 -8.80 -2.58
CA PRO A 136 16.23 -8.44 -3.78
C PRO A 136 15.33 -8.50 -5.01
N GLY A 137 15.52 -7.55 -5.93
CA GLY A 137 14.89 -7.58 -7.24
C GLY A 137 15.44 -8.71 -8.11
N PHE A 138 14.71 -9.00 -9.17
CA PHE A 138 15.16 -9.97 -10.17
C PHE A 138 16.37 -9.43 -10.94
N GLN A 139 17.35 -10.28 -11.16
CA GLN A 139 18.51 -9.96 -11.98
C GLN A 139 18.31 -10.53 -13.37
N PHE A 140 18.09 -9.65 -14.35
CA PHE A 140 17.95 -10.07 -15.73
C PHE A 140 19.28 -10.66 -16.26
N PRO A 141 19.24 -11.82 -16.91
CA PRO A 141 20.46 -12.46 -17.46
C PRO A 141 21.00 -11.74 -18.71
N THR A 142 20.24 -10.79 -19.25
CA THR A 142 20.58 -10.01 -20.44
C THR A 142 20.13 -8.55 -20.24
N ARG A 143 20.78 -7.64 -20.95
CA ARG A 143 20.35 -6.24 -21.04
C ARG A 143 19.21 -6.00 -22.06
N ASP A 144 18.98 -6.99 -22.92
CA ASP A 144 17.90 -6.97 -23.91
C ASP A 144 16.65 -7.61 -23.31
N ALA A 145 15.81 -6.79 -22.70
CA ALA A 145 14.58 -7.24 -22.05
C ALA A 145 13.57 -7.80 -23.09
N TYR A 146 13.52 -7.26 -24.30
CA TYR A 146 12.66 -7.79 -25.36
C TYR A 146 13.02 -9.23 -25.70
N LYS A 147 14.32 -9.48 -25.93
CA LYS A 147 14.82 -10.84 -26.19
C LYS A 147 14.53 -11.78 -25.02
N PHE A 148 14.76 -11.32 -23.78
CA PHE A 148 14.45 -12.12 -22.59
C PHE A 148 12.99 -12.59 -22.58
N TYR A 149 12.04 -11.67 -22.76
CA TYR A 149 10.61 -12.03 -22.74
C TYR A 149 10.18 -12.86 -23.94
N LEU A 150 10.77 -12.61 -25.13
CA LEU A 150 10.51 -13.42 -26.31
C LEU A 150 10.94 -14.89 -26.10
N GLU A 151 12.09 -15.08 -25.47
CA GLU A 151 12.62 -16.44 -25.15
C GLU A 151 11.85 -17.10 -23.99
N ALA A 152 11.36 -16.34 -23.03
CA ALA A 152 10.55 -16.86 -21.93
C ALA A 152 9.17 -17.37 -22.38
N GLY A 153 8.67 -16.90 -23.52
CA GLY A 153 7.38 -17.31 -24.08
C GLY A 153 6.20 -16.52 -23.48
N SER A 154 4.98 -16.96 -23.83
CA SER A 154 3.75 -16.38 -23.27
C SER A 154 3.58 -16.78 -21.82
N THR A 155 3.26 -15.82 -20.99
CA THR A 155 2.81 -16.04 -19.59
C THR A 155 1.35 -16.44 -19.56
#